data_083bcb0bf0c583efc6bc8d0efb3c62ac
#
_entry.id   083bcb0bf0c583efc6bc8d0efb3c62ac
#
_cell.length_a   1.000
_cell.length_b   1.000
_cell.length_c   1.000
_cell.angle_alpha   90.00
_cell.angle_beta   90.00
_cell.angle_gamma   90.00
#
_symmetry.space_group_name_H-M   'P 1'
#
loop_
_entity.id
_entity.type
_entity.pdbx_description
1 polymer ?
#
loop_
_entity_poly.entity_id
_entity_poly.type
_entity_poly.pdbx_seq_one_letter_code
_entity_poly.pdbx_strand_id
1 'polypeptide(L)'
;MSNGDVRSKCIYRATRINLIKSVIELYNVGDARVKYWEKINSNKRNRLYLRYQEEELDYIIVFDEKSSKRVQLITAYPVFFVSAKRDYEKDYQNYIKQKNR
;
A
#
# COMPACT_ATOMS: atom_id res chain seq x y z
N MET A 1 -16.08 -2.34 -25.64
CA MET A 1 -14.77 -2.13 -25.03
C MET A 1 -14.83 -2.44 -23.55
N SER A 2 -13.92 -3.27 -23.10
CA SER A 2 -13.89 -3.60 -21.69
C SER A 2 -13.27 -2.45 -20.89
N ASN A 3 -14.07 -1.79 -20.07
CA ASN A 3 -13.55 -0.72 -19.25
C ASN A 3 -12.57 -1.24 -18.19
N GLY A 4 -12.71 -2.51 -17.81
CA GLY A 4 -11.80 -3.11 -16.85
C GLY A 4 -10.38 -3.20 -17.37
N ASP A 5 -10.23 -3.68 -18.61
CA ASP A 5 -8.90 -3.80 -19.22
C ASP A 5 -8.26 -2.44 -19.43
N VAL A 6 -9.05 -1.47 -19.90
CA VAL A 6 -8.55 -0.11 -20.08
C VAL A 6 -8.14 0.47 -18.75
N ARG A 7 -8.95 0.23 -17.72
CA ARG A 7 -8.66 0.75 -16.37
C ARG A 7 -7.38 0.15 -15.81
N SER A 8 -7.19 -1.14 -15.96
CA SER A 8 -5.96 -1.80 -15.49
C SER A 8 -4.74 -1.25 -16.20
N LYS A 9 -4.82 -1.05 -17.52
CA LYS A 9 -3.72 -0.48 -18.27
C LYS A 9 -3.46 0.96 -17.86
N CYS A 10 -4.51 1.72 -17.59
CA CYS A 10 -4.36 3.10 -17.14
C CYS A 10 -3.69 3.17 -15.78
N ILE A 11 -4.05 2.26 -14.85
CA ILE A 11 -3.40 2.20 -13.55
C ILE A 11 -1.92 1.88 -13.71
N TYR A 12 -1.59 0.92 -14.56
CA TYR A 12 -0.22 0.52 -14.77
C TYR A 12 0.62 1.65 -15.39
N ARG A 13 0.01 2.43 -16.29
CA ARG A 13 0.70 3.53 -16.99
C ARG A 13 0.50 4.87 -16.33
N ALA A 14 -0.39 4.95 -15.36
CA ALA A 14 -0.69 6.21 -14.68
C ALA A 14 0.56 6.78 -14.05
N THR A 15 0.59 8.09 -13.91
CA THR A 15 1.66 8.72 -13.17
C THR A 15 1.64 8.19 -11.74
N ARG A 16 2.80 8.22 -11.12
CA ARG A 16 2.93 7.75 -9.73
C ARG A 16 1.93 8.45 -8.82
N ILE A 17 1.72 9.74 -9.03
CA ILE A 17 0.80 10.53 -8.20
C ILE A 17 -0.64 10.02 -8.35
N ASN A 18 -1.07 9.75 -9.58
CA ASN A 18 -2.44 9.29 -9.83
C ASN A 18 -2.67 7.90 -9.24
N LEU A 19 -1.69 7.03 -9.32
CA LEU A 19 -1.81 5.70 -8.73
C LEU A 19 -1.92 5.78 -7.22
N ILE A 20 -1.11 6.62 -6.59
CA ILE A 20 -1.15 6.82 -5.15
C ILE A 20 -2.52 7.31 -4.71
N LYS A 21 -3.09 8.29 -5.40
CA LYS A 21 -4.43 8.78 -5.09
C LYS A 21 -5.47 7.69 -5.21
N SER A 22 -5.40 6.88 -6.27
CA SER A 22 -6.35 5.80 -6.48
C SER A 22 -6.29 4.77 -5.35
N VAL A 23 -5.09 4.41 -4.92
CA VAL A 23 -4.93 3.43 -3.83
C VAL A 23 -5.48 3.99 -2.52
N ILE A 24 -5.23 5.27 -2.24
CA ILE A 24 -5.75 5.91 -1.04
C ILE A 24 -7.29 5.92 -1.05
N GLU A 25 -7.89 6.22 -2.18
CA GLU A 25 -9.34 6.20 -2.31
C GLU A 25 -9.91 4.80 -2.08
N LEU A 26 -9.26 3.77 -2.62
CA LEU A 26 -9.69 2.39 -2.39
C LEU A 26 -9.57 2.03 -0.91
N TYR A 27 -8.52 2.45 -0.26
CA TYR A 27 -8.36 2.23 1.19
C TYR A 27 -9.50 2.89 1.97
N ASN A 28 -9.86 4.11 1.60
CA ASN A 28 -10.88 4.86 2.32
C ASN A 28 -12.26 4.20 2.22
N VAL A 29 -12.55 3.51 1.13
CA VAL A 29 -13.83 2.80 0.98
C VAL A 29 -13.77 1.36 1.48
N GLY A 30 -12.64 0.93 2.02
CA GLY A 30 -12.50 -0.41 2.58
C GLY A 30 -12.34 -1.50 1.55
N ASP A 31 -11.76 -1.19 0.41
CA ASP A 31 -11.57 -2.17 -0.66
C ASP A 31 -10.62 -3.27 -0.22
N ALA A 32 -11.00 -4.53 -0.44
CA ALA A 32 -10.21 -5.67 0.00
C ALA A 32 -8.89 -5.82 -0.74
N ARG A 33 -8.72 -5.15 -1.88
CA ARG A 33 -7.46 -5.20 -2.63
C ARG A 33 -6.36 -4.38 -1.99
N VAL A 34 -6.70 -3.53 -1.01
CA VAL A 34 -5.73 -2.68 -0.32
C VAL A 34 -5.56 -3.17 1.10
N LYS A 35 -4.32 -3.49 1.47
CA LYS A 35 -3.95 -3.86 2.83
C LYS A 35 -3.23 -2.70 3.48
N TYR A 36 -3.52 -2.49 4.76
CA TYR A 36 -2.91 -1.42 5.54
C TYR A 36 -2.25 -2.01 6.78
N TRP A 37 -1.05 -1.54 7.07
CA TRP A 37 -0.40 -1.87 8.34
C TRP A 37 0.56 -0.76 8.74
N GLU A 38 0.98 -0.80 10.00
CA GLU A 38 1.93 0.16 10.56
C GLU A 38 3.11 -0.59 11.12
N LYS A 39 4.27 0.04 11.06
CA LYS A 39 5.49 -0.55 11.58
C LYS A 39 6.38 0.56 12.12
N ILE A 40 6.89 0.37 13.34
CA ILE A 40 7.81 1.34 13.94
C ILE A 40 9.21 1.01 13.47
N ASN A 41 9.90 2.01 12.89
CA ASN A 41 11.26 1.79 12.41
C ASN A 41 12.28 1.98 13.53
N SER A 42 13.57 1.85 13.20
CA SER A 42 14.65 1.94 14.17
C SER A 42 14.76 3.32 14.82
N ASN A 43 14.23 4.36 14.17
CA ASN A 43 14.21 5.72 14.71
C ASN A 43 12.98 6.00 15.55
N LYS A 44 12.21 4.97 15.91
CA LYS A 44 10.99 5.07 16.68
C LYS A 44 9.90 5.87 15.99
N ARG A 45 9.97 6.01 14.68
CA ARG A 45 8.93 6.63 13.88
C ARG A 45 7.97 5.59 13.35
N ASN A 46 6.70 5.92 13.37
CA ASN A 46 5.68 5.03 12.85
C ASN A 46 5.58 5.21 11.33
N ARG A 47 5.70 4.13 10.60
CA ARG A 47 5.53 4.13 9.15
C ARG A 47 4.24 3.42 8.78
N LEU A 48 3.51 4.02 7.86
CA LEU A 48 2.24 3.51 7.38
C LEU A 48 2.45 2.90 5.99
N TYR A 49 1.92 1.70 5.81
CA TYR A 49 2.07 0.97 4.55
C TYR A 49 0.72 0.70 3.96
N LEU A 50 0.57 0.99 2.65
CA LEU A 50 -0.58 0.59 1.86
C LEU A 50 -0.09 -0.31 0.75
N ARG A 51 -0.66 -1.49 0.64
CA ARG A 51 -0.30 -2.44 -0.40
C ARG A 51 -1.52 -2.73 -1.25
N TYR A 52 -1.42 -2.42 -2.53
CA TYR A 52 -2.48 -2.66 -3.50
C TYR A 52 -2.13 -3.89 -4.33
N GLN A 53 -3.03 -4.86 -4.32
CA GLN A 53 -2.85 -6.09 -5.09
C GLN A 53 -4.08 -6.32 -5.96
N GLU A 54 -3.87 -6.45 -7.26
CA GLU A 54 -4.92 -6.79 -8.21
C GLU A 54 -4.28 -7.56 -9.34
N GLU A 55 -4.70 -8.83 -9.50
CA GLU A 55 -4.13 -9.72 -10.50
C GLU A 55 -2.61 -9.80 -10.33
N GLU A 56 -1.86 -9.39 -11.35
CA GLU A 56 -0.41 -9.42 -11.30
C GLU A 56 0.21 -8.13 -10.75
N LEU A 57 -0.62 -7.11 -10.54
CA LEU A 57 -0.13 -5.85 -10.01
C LEU A 57 -0.01 -5.91 -8.50
N ASP A 58 1.17 -5.59 -8.01
CA ASP A 58 1.46 -5.52 -6.57
C ASP A 58 2.24 -4.23 -6.34
N TYR A 59 1.66 -3.31 -5.59
CA TYR A 59 2.21 -1.97 -5.42
C TYR A 59 2.22 -1.61 -3.95
N ILE A 60 3.31 -1.00 -3.50
CA ILE A 60 3.47 -0.59 -2.10
C ILE A 60 3.63 0.93 -2.02
N ILE A 61 2.97 1.54 -1.04
CA ILE A 61 3.10 2.96 -0.75
C ILE A 61 3.47 3.10 0.71
N VAL A 62 4.50 3.86 0.99
CA VAL A 62 5.03 4.03 2.34
C VAL A 62 4.94 5.50 2.75
N PHE A 63 4.33 5.72 3.91
CA PHE A 63 4.23 7.05 4.52
C PHE A 63 4.98 7.08 5.85
N ASP A 64 5.47 8.25 6.22
CA ASP A 64 6.07 8.47 7.53
C ASP A 64 5.12 9.34 8.34
N GLU A 65 4.81 8.94 9.56
CA GLU A 65 3.94 9.71 10.43
C GLU A 65 4.76 10.81 11.12
N LYS A 66 4.47 12.05 10.76
CA LYS A 66 5.19 13.19 11.32
C LYS A 66 4.56 13.67 12.62
N SER A 67 3.23 13.57 12.71
CA SER A 67 2.49 13.91 13.92
C SER A 67 1.16 13.17 13.88
N SER A 68 0.35 13.32 14.91
CA SER A 68 -0.94 12.62 14.98
C SER A 68 -1.89 12.97 13.82
N LYS A 69 -1.63 14.09 13.13
CA LYS A 69 -2.50 14.54 12.03
C LYS A 69 -1.79 14.71 10.70
N ARG A 70 -0.50 14.39 10.64
CA ARG A 70 0.28 14.62 9.43
C ARG A 70 1.08 13.38 9.07
N VAL A 71 0.96 12.98 7.80
CA VAL A 71 1.79 11.91 7.24
C VAL A 71 2.48 12.45 6.00
N GLN A 72 3.67 11.95 5.73
CA GLN A 72 4.44 12.35 4.56
C GLN A 72 4.73 11.12 3.71
N LEU A 73 4.47 11.24 2.42
CA LEU A 73 4.80 10.19 1.47
C LEU A 73 6.32 10.04 1.39
N ILE A 74 6.81 8.83 1.63
CA ILE A 74 8.23 8.54 1.51
C ILE A 74 8.55 7.96 0.15
N THR A 75 7.83 6.90 -0.23
CA THR A 75 8.11 6.21 -1.48
C THR A 75 6.89 5.40 -1.91
N ALA A 76 6.85 5.08 -3.19
CA ALA A 76 5.85 4.21 -3.78
C ALA A 76 6.49 3.49 -4.94
N TYR A 77 6.33 2.17 -5.00
CA TYR A 77 6.97 1.39 -6.06
C TYR A 77 6.26 0.05 -6.25
N PRO A 78 6.37 -0.53 -7.44
CA PRO A 78 5.82 -1.86 -7.68
C PRO A 78 6.69 -2.92 -6.99
N VAL A 79 6.05 -3.99 -6.55
CA VAL A 79 6.72 -5.08 -5.85
C VAL A 79 6.83 -6.26 -6.80
N PHE A 80 8.04 -6.61 -7.19
CA PHE A 80 8.29 -7.70 -8.14
C PHE A 80 8.90 -8.93 -7.49
N PHE A 81 9.71 -8.75 -6.46
CA PHE A 81 10.47 -9.86 -5.88
C PHE A 81 9.62 -10.65 -4.89
N VAL A 82 9.71 -11.98 -4.99
CA VAL A 82 8.97 -12.87 -4.10
C VAL A 82 9.36 -12.64 -2.65
N SER A 83 10.65 -12.40 -2.39
CA SER A 83 11.12 -12.14 -1.03
C SER A 83 10.47 -10.89 -0.44
N ALA A 84 10.37 -9.82 -1.22
CA ALA A 84 9.72 -8.60 -0.77
C ALA A 84 8.23 -8.81 -0.51
N LYS A 85 7.56 -9.53 -1.41
CA LYS A 85 6.13 -9.86 -1.23
C LYS A 85 5.90 -10.62 0.05
N ARG A 86 6.77 -11.57 0.35
CA ARG A 86 6.68 -12.39 1.56
C ARG A 86 6.89 -11.55 2.80
N ASP A 87 7.87 -10.66 2.79
CA ASP A 87 8.17 -9.80 3.92
C ASP A 87 7.00 -8.86 4.22
N TYR A 88 6.42 -8.25 3.20
CA TYR A 88 5.26 -7.37 3.39
C TYR A 88 4.05 -8.13 3.91
N GLU A 89 3.81 -9.33 3.39
CA GLU A 89 2.71 -10.14 3.88
C GLU A 89 2.91 -10.54 5.35
N LYS A 90 4.14 -10.87 5.72
CA LYS A 90 4.48 -11.20 7.10
C LYS A 90 4.24 -10.01 8.03
N ASP A 91 4.66 -8.83 7.61
CA ASP A 91 4.44 -7.61 8.39
C ASP A 91 2.95 -7.34 8.58
N TYR A 92 2.17 -7.51 7.53
CA TYR A 92 0.73 -7.30 7.58
C TYR A 92 0.08 -8.29 8.55
N GLN A 93 0.43 -9.57 8.47
CA GLN A 93 -0.14 -10.60 9.32
C GLN A 93 0.21 -10.35 10.80
N ASN A 94 1.42 -9.93 11.07
CA ASN A 94 1.84 -9.59 12.42
C ASN A 94 1.03 -8.41 12.97
N TYR A 95 0.78 -7.41 12.15
CA TYR A 95 -0.01 -6.25 12.53
C TYR A 95 -1.44 -6.65 12.88
N ILE A 96 -2.06 -7.48 12.05
CA ILE A 96 -3.42 -7.96 12.28
C ILE A 96 -3.51 -8.75 13.58
N LYS A 97 -2.53 -9.61 13.85
CA LYS A 97 -2.50 -10.39 15.08
C LYS A 97 -2.42 -9.51 16.31
N GLN A 98 -1.60 -8.46 16.26
CA GLN A 98 -1.48 -7.54 17.39
C GLN A 98 -2.77 -6.78 17.62
N LYS A 99 -3.48 -6.41 16.58
CA LYS A 99 -4.73 -5.67 16.71
C LYS A 99 -5.87 -6.52 17.26
N ASN A 100 -5.83 -7.83 17.02
CA ASN A 100 -6.89 -8.73 17.46
C ASN A 100 -6.69 -9.28 18.87
N ARG A 101 -5.71 -8.80 19.58
CA ARG A 101 -5.50 -9.16 20.97
C ARG A 101 -6.44 -8.41 21.90
#